data_905d2b416cbd5606e1ac9b361e292f0e
#
_entry.id   905d2b416cbd5606e1ac9b361e292f0e
#
_cell.length_a   1.000
_cell.length_b   1.000
_cell.length_c   1.000
_cell.angle_alpha   90.00
_cell.angle_beta   90.00
_cell.angle_gamma   90.00
#
_symmetry.space_group_name_H-M   'P 1'
#
loop_
_entity.id
_entity.type
_entity.pdbx_description
1 polymer ?
#
loop_
_entity_poly.entity_id
_entity_poly.type
_entity_poly.pdbx_seq_one_letter_code
_entity_poly.pdbx_strand_id
1 'polypeptide(L)'
;DVYKRQVMMDGSLMEDGKTPSSFDYNVEVTRKVVDMAHKVGVTVEGELGCLGNLETGDAGEEDGIGAVGKLDHSQMLTDPEEAAVFVKATQLDALAIAIGTSHGAYKFSRKPTGDILAISRVKEIHQRIPNTHLVMHGSSSVPAELLAIINQYGGKMKETYGVPVEEIQEAIKHGVRKINIDTDIRLAMTGAVRKFLFENPDKFDAREWLKPAREAAKQVCNCLLYTS
;
A
#
# COMPACT_ATOMS: atom_id res chain seq x y z
N ASP A 1 -7.14 -21.25 -5.87
CA ASP A 1 -5.70 -21.44 -5.70
C ASP A 1 -5.43 -22.08 -4.33
N VAL A 2 -4.84 -23.26 -4.31
CA VAL A 2 -4.64 -24.09 -3.09
C VAL A 2 -3.76 -23.38 -2.04
N TYR A 3 -3.01 -22.37 -2.44
CA TYR A 3 -2.08 -21.63 -1.59
C TYR A 3 -2.59 -20.28 -1.08
N LYS A 4 -3.70 -19.77 -1.60
CA LYS A 4 -4.27 -18.52 -1.12
C LYS A 4 -5.04 -18.75 0.18
N ARG A 5 -4.59 -18.10 1.24
CA ARG A 5 -5.21 -18.14 2.57
C ARG A 5 -6.00 -16.87 2.88
N GLN A 6 -5.87 -15.86 2.04
CA GLN A 6 -6.53 -14.56 2.17
C GLN A 6 -6.98 -14.07 0.80
N VAL A 7 -8.11 -13.41 0.76
CA VAL A 7 -8.58 -12.58 -0.35
C VAL A 7 -8.79 -11.15 0.14
N MET A 8 -8.68 -10.19 -0.76
CA MET A 8 -9.00 -8.80 -0.48
C MET A 8 -10.22 -8.38 -1.29
N MET A 9 -11.13 -7.66 -0.66
CA MET A 9 -12.24 -6.96 -1.30
C MET A 9 -12.10 -5.47 -1.04
N ASP A 10 -11.70 -4.73 -2.06
CA ASP A 10 -11.75 -3.28 -2.05
C ASP A 10 -13.13 -2.81 -2.50
N GLY A 11 -14.03 -2.69 -1.53
CA GLY A 11 -15.37 -2.14 -1.75
C GLY A 11 -15.42 -0.63 -1.55
N SER A 12 -14.29 0.05 -1.27
CA SER A 12 -14.22 1.51 -1.18
C SER A 12 -14.43 2.19 -2.54
N LEU A 13 -14.27 1.43 -3.62
CA LEU A 13 -14.54 1.84 -5.00
C LEU A 13 -15.72 1.05 -5.58
N MET A 14 -16.42 1.67 -6.53
CA MET A 14 -17.44 1.02 -7.35
C MET A 14 -16.81 0.01 -8.31
N GLU A 15 -17.63 -0.75 -9.04
CA GLU A 15 -17.20 -1.76 -10.01
C GLU A 15 -16.28 -1.23 -11.12
N ASP A 16 -16.28 0.08 -11.38
CA ASP A 16 -15.39 0.73 -12.35
C ASP A 16 -13.94 0.85 -11.83
N GLY A 17 -13.71 0.55 -10.54
CA GLY A 17 -12.41 0.64 -9.87
C GLY A 17 -11.90 2.08 -9.71
N LYS A 18 -12.74 3.10 -9.85
CA LYS A 18 -12.37 4.53 -9.88
C LYS A 18 -13.28 5.43 -9.07
N THR A 19 -14.57 5.17 -9.09
CA THR A 19 -15.56 5.99 -8.38
C THR A 19 -15.61 5.56 -6.91
N PRO A 20 -15.40 6.47 -5.94
CA PRO A 20 -15.60 6.17 -4.53
C PRO A 20 -17.02 5.65 -4.28
N SER A 21 -17.14 4.55 -3.55
CA SER A 21 -18.42 3.92 -3.26
C SER A 21 -19.09 4.54 -2.02
N SER A 22 -20.35 4.18 -1.80
CA SER A 22 -21.01 4.45 -0.52
C SER A 22 -20.61 3.42 0.53
N PHE A 23 -20.74 3.80 1.81
CA PHE A 23 -20.53 2.90 2.95
C PHE A 23 -21.37 1.61 2.83
N ASP A 24 -22.66 1.76 2.51
CA ASP A 24 -23.59 0.62 2.39
C ASP A 24 -23.21 -0.33 1.27
N TYR A 25 -22.76 0.19 0.12
CA TYR A 25 -22.25 -0.62 -0.98
C TYR A 25 -21.01 -1.41 -0.55
N ASN A 26 -20.04 -0.74 0.12
CA ASN A 26 -18.83 -1.38 0.61
C ASN A 26 -19.17 -2.50 1.61
N VAL A 27 -20.08 -2.25 2.54
CA VAL A 27 -20.56 -3.29 3.48
C VAL A 27 -21.18 -4.47 2.74
N GLU A 28 -22.06 -4.23 1.74
CA GLU A 28 -22.73 -5.28 0.99
C GLU A 28 -21.74 -6.19 0.25
N VAL A 29 -20.83 -5.59 -0.54
CA VAL A 29 -19.89 -6.37 -1.35
C VAL A 29 -18.85 -7.09 -0.50
N THR A 30 -18.33 -6.43 0.55
CA THR A 30 -17.38 -7.04 1.48
C THR A 30 -18.01 -8.20 2.23
N ARG A 31 -19.24 -8.05 2.75
CA ARG A 31 -19.97 -9.12 3.42
C ARG A 31 -20.18 -10.33 2.51
N LYS A 32 -20.53 -10.12 1.27
CA LYS A 32 -20.68 -11.16 0.26
C LYS A 32 -19.42 -12.00 0.08
N VAL A 33 -18.26 -11.33 0.00
CA VAL A 33 -16.95 -11.99 -0.11
C VAL A 33 -16.61 -12.75 1.18
N VAL A 34 -16.86 -12.16 2.35
CA VAL A 34 -16.66 -12.83 3.65
C VAL A 34 -17.49 -14.11 3.74
N ASP A 35 -18.78 -14.05 3.40
CA ASP A 35 -19.68 -15.22 3.44
C ASP A 35 -19.23 -16.35 2.51
N MET A 36 -18.59 -16.03 1.38
CA MET A 36 -18.02 -17.03 0.47
C MET A 36 -16.70 -17.59 0.98
N ALA A 37 -15.78 -16.72 1.40
CA ALA A 37 -14.42 -17.09 1.77
C ALA A 37 -14.37 -17.89 3.07
N HIS A 38 -15.14 -17.51 4.08
CA HIS A 38 -15.18 -18.19 5.38
C HIS A 38 -15.70 -19.62 5.27
N LYS A 39 -16.58 -19.94 4.30
CA LYS A 39 -17.03 -21.33 4.06
C LYS A 39 -15.92 -22.30 3.70
N VAL A 40 -14.82 -21.78 3.18
CA VAL A 40 -13.65 -22.57 2.76
C VAL A 40 -12.39 -22.25 3.59
N GLY A 41 -12.55 -21.56 4.74
CA GLY A 41 -11.47 -21.25 5.66
C GLY A 41 -10.46 -20.21 5.14
N VAL A 42 -10.89 -19.33 4.24
CA VAL A 42 -10.07 -18.25 3.69
C VAL A 42 -10.42 -16.94 4.40
N THR A 43 -9.42 -16.22 4.88
CA THR A 43 -9.61 -14.91 5.53
C THR A 43 -9.85 -13.80 4.51
N VAL A 44 -10.53 -12.75 4.95
CA VAL A 44 -10.89 -11.61 4.11
C VAL A 44 -10.32 -10.30 4.67
N GLU A 45 -9.65 -9.56 3.80
CA GLU A 45 -9.29 -8.17 3.99
C GLU A 45 -10.29 -7.28 3.27
N GLY A 46 -10.83 -6.29 3.96
CA GLY A 46 -11.63 -5.23 3.36
C GLY A 46 -10.88 -3.90 3.43
N GLU A 47 -11.39 -2.88 2.75
CA GLU A 47 -10.83 -1.54 2.74
C GLU A 47 -11.90 -0.50 3.09
N LEU A 48 -11.54 0.47 3.94
CA LEU A 48 -12.41 1.59 4.30
C LEU A 48 -11.65 2.90 4.20
N GLY A 49 -12.17 3.82 3.40
CA GLY A 49 -11.50 5.03 2.97
C GLY A 49 -10.75 4.83 1.65
N CYS A 50 -10.34 5.92 1.02
CA CYS A 50 -9.60 5.90 -0.24
C CYS A 50 -8.17 6.37 -0.03
N LEU A 51 -7.23 5.76 -0.73
CA LEU A 51 -5.84 6.20 -0.71
C LEU A 51 -5.68 7.50 -1.49
N GLY A 52 -4.95 8.45 -0.91
CA GLY A 52 -4.71 9.74 -1.52
C GLY A 52 -3.70 10.56 -0.76
N ASN A 53 -3.19 11.59 -1.41
CA ASN A 53 -2.20 12.49 -0.85
C ASN A 53 -2.89 13.57 -0.01
N LEU A 54 -2.69 13.56 1.31
CA LEU A 54 -3.29 14.54 2.23
C LEU A 54 -2.80 15.98 1.98
N GLU A 55 -1.60 16.18 1.41
CA GLU A 55 -1.09 17.53 1.11
C GLU A 55 -1.80 18.15 -0.09
N THR A 56 -2.06 17.35 -1.13
CA THR A 56 -2.61 17.85 -2.40
C THR A 56 -4.08 17.52 -2.60
N GLY A 57 -4.62 16.56 -1.85
CA GLY A 57 -5.95 16.00 -2.05
C GLY A 57 -6.07 15.11 -3.28
N ASP A 58 -4.95 14.79 -3.95
CA ASP A 58 -4.99 13.96 -5.13
C ASP A 58 -5.18 12.50 -4.74
N ALA A 59 -6.13 11.86 -5.40
CA ALA A 59 -6.35 10.42 -5.30
C ALA A 59 -5.15 9.63 -5.84
N GLY A 60 -4.91 8.43 -5.28
CA GLY A 60 -3.83 7.54 -5.69
C GLY A 60 -4.34 6.41 -6.56
N GLU A 61 -3.92 6.38 -7.83
CA GLU A 61 -4.18 5.28 -8.75
C GLU A 61 -2.95 4.38 -8.88
N GLU A 62 -3.14 3.07 -8.91
CA GLU A 62 -2.11 2.08 -9.25
C GLU A 62 -2.68 1.02 -10.20
N ASP A 63 -1.97 0.79 -11.31
CA ASP A 63 -2.35 -0.17 -12.35
C ASP A 63 -3.78 0.04 -12.93
N GLY A 64 -4.26 1.30 -12.97
CA GLY A 64 -5.58 1.67 -13.47
C GLY A 64 -6.73 1.50 -12.47
N ILE A 65 -6.41 1.15 -11.22
CA ILE A 65 -7.36 1.02 -10.12
C ILE A 65 -7.00 2.05 -9.05
N GLY A 66 -7.99 2.76 -8.57
CA GLY A 66 -7.86 3.82 -7.57
C GLY A 66 -8.79 4.97 -7.86
N ALA A 67 -9.17 5.73 -6.84
CA ALA A 67 -10.02 6.91 -7.03
C ALA A 67 -9.35 7.91 -7.97
N VAL A 68 -10.15 8.61 -8.77
CA VAL A 68 -9.66 9.60 -9.74
C VAL A 68 -10.07 11.00 -9.30
N GLY A 69 -9.12 11.94 -9.38
CA GLY A 69 -9.35 13.36 -9.10
C GLY A 69 -9.02 13.77 -7.68
N LYS A 70 -9.81 14.70 -7.12
CA LYS A 70 -9.64 15.22 -5.76
C LYS A 70 -10.56 14.48 -4.80
N LEU A 71 -9.99 14.09 -3.66
CA LEU A 71 -10.71 13.49 -2.54
C LEU A 71 -10.79 14.48 -1.39
N ASP A 72 -11.88 14.43 -0.64
CA ASP A 72 -11.99 15.15 0.63
C ASP A 72 -11.15 14.48 1.71
N HIS A 73 -10.70 15.25 2.69
CA HIS A 73 -9.92 14.76 3.83
C HIS A 73 -10.61 13.59 4.56
N SER A 74 -11.94 13.63 4.67
CA SER A 74 -12.74 12.57 5.28
C SER A 74 -12.70 11.26 4.50
N GLN A 75 -12.49 11.31 3.19
CA GLN A 75 -12.35 10.12 2.35
C GLN A 75 -10.95 9.50 2.45
N MET A 76 -9.93 10.31 2.77
CA MET A 76 -8.52 9.90 2.87
C MET A 76 -8.10 9.47 4.28
N LEU A 77 -9.00 9.57 5.25
CA LEU A 77 -8.78 9.18 6.65
C LEU A 77 -9.95 8.34 7.15
N THR A 78 -9.70 7.06 7.38
CA THR A 78 -10.73 6.16 7.93
C THR A 78 -11.27 6.67 9.26
N ASP A 79 -12.58 6.82 9.36
CA ASP A 79 -13.23 7.20 10.63
C ASP A 79 -13.28 6.00 11.59
N PRO A 80 -12.90 6.16 12.88
CA PRO A 80 -12.88 5.05 13.84
C PRO A 80 -14.25 4.47 14.18
N GLU A 81 -15.30 5.29 14.18
CA GLU A 81 -16.67 4.78 14.42
C GLU A 81 -17.20 4.02 13.22
N GLU A 82 -16.96 4.54 12.01
CA GLU A 82 -17.29 3.84 10.77
C GLU A 82 -16.53 2.50 10.69
N ALA A 83 -15.24 2.46 11.06
CA ALA A 83 -14.47 1.22 11.12
C ALA A 83 -15.09 0.18 12.04
N ALA A 84 -15.57 0.59 13.23
CA ALA A 84 -16.22 -0.32 14.15
C ALA A 84 -17.56 -0.86 13.60
N VAL A 85 -18.36 0.00 12.98
CA VAL A 85 -19.63 -0.40 12.33
C VAL A 85 -19.35 -1.33 11.15
N PHE A 86 -18.37 -1.01 10.33
CA PHE A 86 -17.98 -1.80 9.15
C PHE A 86 -17.54 -3.22 9.53
N VAL A 87 -16.61 -3.35 10.47
CA VAL A 87 -16.13 -4.66 10.95
C VAL A 87 -17.26 -5.48 11.56
N LYS A 88 -18.13 -4.85 12.34
CA LYS A 88 -19.30 -5.52 12.94
C LYS A 88 -20.28 -6.02 11.87
N ALA A 89 -20.50 -5.23 10.81
CA ALA A 89 -21.44 -5.57 9.75
C ALA A 89 -20.89 -6.65 8.81
N THR A 90 -19.59 -6.57 8.46
CA THR A 90 -18.96 -7.44 7.48
C THR A 90 -18.38 -8.72 8.06
N GLN A 91 -17.93 -8.69 9.33
CA GLN A 91 -17.23 -9.80 10.00
C GLN A 91 -15.93 -10.20 9.28
N LEU A 92 -15.25 -9.24 8.65
CA LEU A 92 -13.94 -9.45 8.03
C LEU A 92 -12.83 -9.70 9.06
N ASP A 93 -11.70 -10.24 8.62
CA ASP A 93 -10.56 -10.60 9.47
C ASP A 93 -9.50 -9.48 9.55
N ALA A 94 -9.36 -8.70 8.48
CA ALA A 94 -8.40 -7.61 8.39
C ALA A 94 -9.01 -6.40 7.69
N LEU A 95 -8.67 -5.19 8.18
CA LEU A 95 -9.15 -3.94 7.63
C LEU A 95 -7.99 -3.07 7.15
N ALA A 96 -7.94 -2.81 5.84
CA ALA A 96 -7.09 -1.78 5.28
C ALA A 96 -7.69 -0.40 5.58
N ILE A 97 -6.86 0.47 6.15
CA ILE A 97 -7.25 1.79 6.62
C ILE A 97 -6.53 2.88 5.84
N ALA A 98 -7.26 3.93 5.48
CA ALA A 98 -6.69 5.14 4.90
C ALA A 98 -6.17 6.04 6.04
N ILE A 99 -4.88 6.34 6.00
CA ILE A 99 -4.16 7.10 7.05
C ILE A 99 -3.19 8.14 6.46
N GLY A 100 -3.45 8.58 5.23
CA GLY A 100 -2.64 9.58 4.54
C GLY A 100 -1.54 9.01 3.65
N THR A 101 -1.60 7.73 3.33
CA THR A 101 -0.71 7.10 2.36
C THR A 101 -1.31 7.10 0.96
N SER A 102 -0.46 7.10 -0.07
CA SER A 102 -0.87 7.00 -1.46
C SER A 102 -0.05 5.94 -2.20
N HIS A 103 -0.61 5.40 -3.29
CA HIS A 103 0.09 4.47 -4.16
C HIS A 103 1.18 5.17 -5.00
N GLY A 104 2.06 4.36 -5.61
CA GLY A 104 3.11 4.82 -6.53
C GLY A 104 4.35 5.40 -5.85
N ALA A 105 5.28 5.87 -6.69
CA ALA A 105 6.58 6.39 -6.24
C ALA A 105 6.52 7.87 -5.81
N TYR A 106 5.59 8.64 -6.33
CA TYR A 106 5.49 10.09 -6.09
C TYR A 106 4.50 10.40 -4.96
N LYS A 107 4.90 10.08 -3.70
CA LYS A 107 4.04 10.22 -2.52
C LYS A 107 4.11 11.62 -1.90
N PHE A 108 5.32 12.12 -1.65
CA PHE A 108 5.56 13.42 -1.03
C PHE A 108 6.53 14.25 -1.87
N SER A 109 6.21 15.54 -2.04
CA SER A 109 7.01 16.47 -2.84
C SER A 109 8.23 17.02 -2.09
N ARG A 110 8.25 16.90 -0.77
CA ARG A 110 9.34 17.30 0.11
C ARG A 110 9.60 16.23 1.15
N LYS A 111 10.83 16.23 1.69
CA LYS A 111 11.18 15.29 2.75
C LYS A 111 10.21 15.44 3.92
N PRO A 112 9.54 14.35 4.28
CA PRO A 112 8.61 14.37 5.38
C PRO A 112 9.32 14.73 6.70
N THR A 113 8.71 15.64 7.46
CA THR A 113 9.15 16.02 8.79
C THR A 113 7.99 15.87 9.76
N GLY A 114 8.18 15.08 10.81
CA GLY A 114 7.13 14.86 11.81
C GLY A 114 6.18 13.73 11.46
N ASP A 115 5.02 13.78 12.04
CA ASP A 115 3.98 12.74 11.95
C ASP A 115 3.26 12.84 10.59
N ILE A 116 3.66 12.02 9.64
CA ILE A 116 3.07 11.99 8.29
C ILE A 116 1.85 11.08 8.26
N LEU A 117 1.96 9.93 8.93
CA LEU A 117 0.84 9.04 9.08
C LEU A 117 -0.05 9.56 10.21
N ALA A 118 -1.34 9.41 10.03
CA ALA A 118 -2.30 9.68 11.09
C ALA A 118 -2.25 8.58 12.19
N ILE A 119 -1.10 8.48 12.90
CA ILE A 119 -0.88 7.44 13.92
C ILE A 119 -1.91 7.53 15.06
N SER A 120 -2.35 8.72 15.43
CA SER A 120 -3.46 8.90 16.37
C SER A 120 -4.72 8.17 15.90
N ARG A 121 -5.01 8.24 14.59
CA ARG A 121 -6.15 7.56 13.97
C ARG A 121 -6.00 6.04 14.02
N VAL A 122 -4.79 5.51 13.76
CA VAL A 122 -4.48 4.07 13.91
C VAL A 122 -4.78 3.61 15.33
N LYS A 123 -4.34 4.37 16.34
CA LYS A 123 -4.59 4.08 17.76
C LYS A 123 -6.09 4.04 18.10
N GLU A 124 -6.82 5.06 17.66
CA GLU A 124 -8.27 5.16 17.89
C GLU A 124 -9.03 4.02 17.23
N ILE A 125 -8.71 3.68 15.97
CA ILE A 125 -9.31 2.54 15.27
C ILE A 125 -9.01 1.24 16.01
N HIS A 126 -7.75 0.99 16.36
CA HIS A 126 -7.36 -0.24 17.06
C HIS A 126 -8.04 -0.39 18.42
N GLN A 127 -8.25 0.70 19.15
CA GLN A 127 -9.00 0.67 20.43
C GLN A 127 -10.45 0.22 20.26
N ARG A 128 -11.10 0.55 19.13
CA ARG A 128 -12.49 0.17 18.85
C ARG A 128 -12.63 -1.24 18.27
N ILE A 129 -11.63 -1.70 17.52
CA ILE A 129 -11.63 -3.02 16.87
C ILE A 129 -10.36 -3.83 17.21
N PRO A 130 -10.08 -4.09 18.49
CA PRO A 130 -8.80 -4.68 18.95
C PRO A 130 -8.55 -6.10 18.43
N ASN A 131 -9.58 -6.79 17.96
CA ASN A 131 -9.51 -8.16 17.45
C ASN A 131 -9.41 -8.23 15.92
N THR A 132 -9.43 -7.08 15.21
CA THR A 132 -9.28 -7.00 13.76
C THR A 132 -7.87 -6.54 13.43
N HIS A 133 -7.21 -7.25 12.52
CA HIS A 133 -5.87 -6.86 12.06
C HIS A 133 -5.98 -5.61 11.18
N LEU A 134 -5.14 -4.60 11.45
CA LEU A 134 -5.07 -3.42 10.60
C LEU A 134 -4.03 -3.63 9.49
N VAL A 135 -4.34 -3.10 8.31
CA VAL A 135 -3.49 -3.17 7.11
C VAL A 135 -3.18 -1.77 6.61
N MET A 136 -1.95 -1.56 6.17
CA MET A 136 -1.50 -0.32 5.54
C MET A 136 -1.16 -0.58 4.08
N HIS A 137 -1.82 0.16 3.17
CA HIS A 137 -1.49 0.24 1.76
C HIS A 137 -0.64 1.48 1.46
N GLY A 138 -0.03 1.53 0.28
CA GLY A 138 0.75 2.69 -0.16
C GLY A 138 1.96 3.05 0.71
N SER A 139 2.55 2.09 1.40
CA SER A 139 3.52 2.30 2.49
C SER A 139 4.99 2.18 2.07
N SER A 140 5.32 2.17 0.78
CA SER A 140 6.71 2.14 0.30
C SER A 140 7.50 3.34 0.78
N SER A 141 8.75 3.11 1.19
CA SER A 141 9.64 4.14 1.75
C SER A 141 10.39 4.96 0.70
N VAL A 142 10.39 4.50 -0.56
CA VAL A 142 11.01 5.17 -1.71
C VAL A 142 12.46 5.60 -1.41
N PRO A 143 13.39 4.67 -1.17
CA PRO A 143 14.75 4.99 -0.81
C PRO A 143 15.45 5.83 -1.88
N ALA A 144 16.07 6.95 -1.46
CA ALA A 144 16.70 7.90 -2.39
C ALA A 144 17.83 7.28 -3.21
N GLU A 145 18.54 6.30 -2.66
CA GLU A 145 19.59 5.55 -3.33
C GLU A 145 19.07 4.74 -4.53
N LEU A 146 17.84 4.22 -4.46
CA LEU A 146 17.23 3.50 -5.59
C LEU A 146 16.88 4.45 -6.73
N LEU A 147 16.38 5.66 -6.42
CA LEU A 147 16.15 6.71 -7.40
C LEU A 147 17.47 7.15 -8.05
N ALA A 148 18.53 7.32 -7.25
CA ALA A 148 19.84 7.71 -7.71
C ALA A 148 20.42 6.69 -8.71
N ILE A 149 20.32 5.40 -8.42
CA ILE A 149 20.76 4.33 -9.33
C ILE A 149 20.00 4.39 -10.66
N ILE A 150 18.67 4.52 -10.62
CA ILE A 150 17.84 4.61 -11.83
C ILE A 150 18.29 5.81 -12.68
N ASN A 151 18.50 6.97 -12.08
CA ASN A 151 18.87 8.19 -12.78
C ASN A 151 20.31 8.13 -13.30
N GLN A 152 21.23 7.54 -12.55
CA GLN A 152 22.62 7.34 -12.99
C GLN A 152 22.70 6.52 -14.28
N TYR A 153 21.81 5.56 -14.46
CA TYR A 153 21.81 4.66 -15.64
C TYR A 153 20.67 5.01 -16.63
N GLY A 154 20.49 6.32 -16.88
CA GLY A 154 19.63 6.85 -17.94
C GLY A 154 18.15 6.98 -17.59
N GLY A 155 17.77 6.86 -16.33
CA GLY A 155 16.44 7.22 -15.84
C GLY A 155 16.26 8.72 -15.72
N LYS A 156 15.00 9.15 -15.50
CA LYS A 156 14.62 10.56 -15.28
C LYS A 156 13.56 10.66 -14.18
N MET A 157 13.76 9.92 -13.08
CA MET A 157 12.86 10.00 -11.92
C MET A 157 13.03 11.36 -11.24
N LYS A 158 11.90 12.00 -10.95
CA LYS A 158 11.88 13.22 -10.12
C LYS A 158 12.17 12.88 -8.67
N GLU A 159 12.68 13.87 -7.94
CA GLU A 159 12.83 13.74 -6.50
C GLU A 159 11.46 13.50 -5.85
N THR A 160 11.41 12.54 -4.97
CA THR A 160 10.20 12.16 -4.23
C THR A 160 10.59 11.42 -2.98
N TYR A 161 9.67 11.34 -2.04
CA TYR A 161 9.87 10.74 -0.73
C TYR A 161 8.71 9.79 -0.43
N GLY A 162 8.99 8.70 0.26
CA GLY A 162 8.00 7.74 0.72
C GLY A 162 7.71 7.86 2.20
N VAL A 163 7.06 6.83 2.74
CA VAL A 163 6.73 6.73 4.16
C VAL A 163 7.97 6.36 4.97
N PRO A 164 8.36 7.12 6.01
CA PRO A 164 9.47 6.76 6.87
C PRO A 164 9.25 5.41 7.56
N VAL A 165 10.31 4.60 7.62
CA VAL A 165 10.25 3.27 8.27
C VAL A 165 9.89 3.39 9.75
N GLU A 166 10.34 4.44 10.41
CA GLU A 166 10.07 4.71 11.82
C GLU A 166 8.57 4.91 12.10
N GLU A 167 7.83 5.53 11.17
CA GLU A 167 6.38 5.69 11.29
C GLU A 167 5.65 4.37 11.06
N ILE A 168 6.15 3.54 10.14
CA ILE A 168 5.64 2.17 9.95
C ILE A 168 5.83 1.35 11.22
N GLN A 169 7.01 1.42 11.84
CA GLN A 169 7.30 0.73 13.10
C GLN A 169 6.39 1.21 14.24
N GLU A 170 6.08 2.51 14.28
CA GLU A 170 5.13 3.03 15.26
C GLU A 170 3.70 2.51 15.02
N ALA A 171 3.25 2.45 13.77
CA ALA A 171 1.94 1.89 13.42
C ALA A 171 1.82 0.40 13.81
N ILE A 172 2.90 -0.39 13.66
CA ILE A 172 2.95 -1.80 14.07
C ILE A 172 2.66 -1.97 15.56
N LYS A 173 3.14 -1.05 16.41
CA LYS A 173 2.85 -1.08 17.86
C LYS A 173 1.35 -0.86 18.18
N HIS A 174 0.60 -0.32 17.21
CA HIS A 174 -0.80 0.06 17.37
C HIS A 174 -1.76 -0.75 16.47
N GLY A 175 -1.50 -2.03 16.28
CA GLY A 175 -2.45 -2.96 15.67
C GLY A 175 -2.27 -3.23 14.18
N VAL A 176 -1.37 -2.51 13.50
CA VAL A 176 -1.01 -2.85 12.11
C VAL A 176 -0.26 -4.18 12.09
N ARG A 177 -0.70 -5.09 11.23
CA ARG A 177 -0.14 -6.45 11.09
C ARG A 177 0.26 -6.82 9.67
N LYS A 178 -0.17 -6.04 8.69
CA LYS A 178 0.19 -6.20 7.28
C LYS A 178 0.52 -4.83 6.69
N ILE A 179 1.60 -4.76 5.95
CA ILE A 179 2.07 -3.55 5.27
C ILE A 179 2.37 -3.92 3.82
N ASN A 180 1.69 -3.26 2.89
CA ASN A 180 1.91 -3.49 1.46
C ASN A 180 3.01 -2.57 0.94
N ILE A 181 4.09 -3.17 0.46
CA ILE A 181 5.24 -2.48 -0.11
C ILE A 181 5.54 -3.09 -1.49
N ASP A 182 5.40 -2.30 -2.54
CA ASP A 182 5.62 -2.70 -3.92
C ASP A 182 6.63 -1.78 -4.62
N THR A 183 6.44 -0.47 -4.53
CA THR A 183 7.27 0.52 -5.24
C THR A 183 8.76 0.34 -4.96
N ASP A 184 9.18 0.05 -3.74
CA ASP A 184 10.58 -0.14 -3.39
C ASP A 184 11.20 -1.33 -4.13
N ILE A 185 10.43 -2.41 -4.29
CA ILE A 185 10.84 -3.59 -5.07
C ILE A 185 10.96 -3.24 -6.55
N ARG A 186 9.98 -2.54 -7.11
CA ARG A 186 9.99 -2.09 -8.52
C ARG A 186 11.18 -1.17 -8.80
N LEU A 187 11.46 -0.22 -7.91
CA LEU A 187 12.62 0.68 -8.04
C LEU A 187 13.94 -0.08 -8.03
N ALA A 188 14.12 -1.00 -7.09
CA ALA A 188 15.32 -1.81 -6.97
C ALA A 188 15.55 -2.67 -8.23
N MET A 189 14.51 -3.35 -8.70
CA MET A 189 14.58 -4.16 -9.92
C MET A 189 14.90 -3.29 -11.14
N THR A 190 14.23 -2.16 -11.31
CA THR A 190 14.45 -1.23 -12.42
C THR A 190 15.88 -0.68 -12.42
N GLY A 191 16.39 -0.27 -11.26
CA GLY A 191 17.76 0.20 -11.11
C GLY A 191 18.79 -0.87 -11.51
N ALA A 192 18.59 -2.10 -11.04
CA ALA A 192 19.47 -3.22 -11.35
C ALA A 192 19.47 -3.59 -12.83
N VAL A 193 18.30 -3.59 -13.49
CA VAL A 193 18.18 -3.84 -14.93
C VAL A 193 18.87 -2.73 -15.74
N ARG A 194 18.61 -1.46 -15.42
CA ARG A 194 19.24 -0.33 -16.10
C ARG A 194 20.76 -0.36 -15.97
N LYS A 195 21.27 -0.59 -14.78
CA LYS A 195 22.71 -0.73 -14.52
C LYS A 195 23.30 -1.87 -15.36
N PHE A 196 22.70 -3.06 -15.32
CA PHE A 196 23.19 -4.21 -16.06
C PHE A 196 23.27 -3.94 -17.56
N LEU A 197 22.21 -3.40 -18.17
CA LEU A 197 22.16 -3.12 -19.61
C LEU A 197 23.13 -2.00 -20.02
N PHE A 198 23.37 -1.03 -19.17
CA PHE A 198 24.36 0.02 -19.40
C PHE A 198 25.79 -0.53 -19.38
N GLU A 199 26.11 -1.40 -18.42
CA GLU A 199 27.43 -2.00 -18.27
C GLU A 199 27.69 -3.14 -19.27
N ASN A 200 26.64 -3.71 -19.86
CA ASN A 200 26.71 -4.84 -20.80
C ASN A 200 25.85 -4.58 -22.05
N PRO A 201 26.25 -3.63 -22.94
CA PRO A 201 25.39 -3.17 -24.03
C PRO A 201 25.20 -4.21 -25.16
N ASP A 202 25.99 -5.28 -25.17
CA ASP A 202 25.89 -6.41 -26.10
C ASP A 202 24.89 -7.50 -25.65
N LYS A 203 24.38 -7.40 -24.44
CA LYS A 203 23.50 -8.41 -23.86
C LYS A 203 22.04 -8.20 -24.26
N PHE A 204 21.39 -9.27 -24.74
CA PHE A 204 20.00 -9.26 -25.20
C PHE A 204 19.10 -10.30 -24.50
N ASP A 205 19.68 -11.25 -23.75
CA ASP A 205 18.92 -12.30 -23.09
C ASP A 205 18.33 -11.79 -21.77
N ALA A 206 17.00 -11.79 -21.67
CA ALA A 206 16.29 -11.33 -20.46
C ALA A 206 16.71 -12.08 -19.19
N ARG A 207 17.09 -13.33 -19.28
CA ARG A 207 17.57 -14.14 -18.13
C ARG A 207 18.82 -13.54 -17.49
N GLU A 208 19.65 -12.83 -18.26
CA GLU A 208 20.87 -12.23 -17.75
C GLU A 208 20.59 -10.99 -16.90
N TRP A 209 19.69 -10.08 -17.32
CA TRP A 209 19.38 -8.88 -16.53
C TRP A 209 18.27 -9.11 -15.46
N LEU A 210 17.44 -10.14 -15.61
CA LEU A 210 16.48 -10.51 -14.57
C LEU A 210 17.15 -11.13 -13.34
N LYS A 211 18.34 -11.71 -13.49
CA LYS A 211 19.11 -12.23 -12.36
C LYS A 211 19.50 -11.13 -11.37
N PRO A 212 20.22 -10.06 -11.74
CA PRO A 212 20.49 -8.96 -10.80
C PRO A 212 19.23 -8.24 -10.32
N ALA A 213 18.16 -8.17 -11.14
CA ALA A 213 16.88 -7.61 -10.69
C ALA A 213 16.28 -8.42 -9.54
N ARG A 214 16.28 -9.75 -9.65
CA ARG A 214 15.81 -10.64 -8.58
C ARG A 214 16.63 -10.50 -7.30
N GLU A 215 17.95 -10.39 -7.41
CA GLU A 215 18.82 -10.22 -6.24
C GLU A 215 18.57 -8.85 -5.57
N ALA A 216 18.33 -7.78 -6.34
CA ALA A 216 17.97 -6.48 -5.81
C ALA A 216 16.61 -6.51 -5.07
N ALA A 217 15.59 -7.15 -5.65
CA ALA A 217 14.31 -7.38 -4.99
C ALA A 217 14.47 -8.14 -3.67
N LYS A 218 15.28 -9.22 -3.67
CA LYS A 218 15.58 -10.00 -2.47
C LYS A 218 16.23 -9.17 -1.38
N GLN A 219 17.16 -8.26 -1.74
CA GLN A 219 17.81 -7.37 -0.77
C GLN A 219 16.80 -6.43 -0.12
N VAL A 220 15.88 -5.83 -0.89
CA VAL A 220 14.81 -4.98 -0.35
C VAL A 220 13.93 -5.78 0.61
N CYS A 221 13.46 -6.96 0.21
CA CYS A 221 12.63 -7.81 1.07
C CYS A 221 13.34 -8.19 2.39
N ASN A 222 14.63 -8.55 2.31
CA ASN A 222 15.39 -8.87 3.51
C ASN A 222 15.53 -7.65 4.44
N CYS A 223 15.84 -6.46 3.88
CA CYS A 223 15.95 -5.24 4.64
C CYS A 223 14.65 -4.94 5.39
N LEU A 224 13.51 -4.97 4.68
CA LEU A 224 12.19 -4.69 5.27
C LEU A 224 11.82 -5.69 6.37
N LEU A 225 12.10 -6.99 6.19
CA LEU A 225 11.83 -8.01 7.22
C LEU A 225 12.68 -7.86 8.49
N TYR A 226 13.88 -7.25 8.39
CA TYR A 226 14.73 -7.01 9.55
C TYR A 226 14.46 -5.67 10.24
N THR A 227 13.78 -4.74 9.58
CA THR A 227 13.51 -3.39 10.11
C THR A 227 12.09 -3.21 10.63
N SER A 228 11.19 -4.14 10.36
CA SER A 228 9.79 -4.12 10.80
C SER A 228 9.53 -4.88 12.11
#